data_e73dae4a099bf0f0cc7637c041e34c3a
#
_entry.id   e73dae4a099bf0f0cc7637c041e34c3a
#
_cell.length_a   1.000
_cell.length_b   1.000
_cell.length_c   1.000
_cell.angle_alpha   90.00
_cell.angle_beta   90.00
_cell.angle_gamma   90.00
#
_symmetry.space_group_name_H-M   'P 1'
#
loop_
_entity.id
_entity.type
_entity.pdbx_description
1 polymer ?
#
loop_
_entity_poly.entity_id
_entity_poly.type
_entity_poly.pdbx_seq_one_letter_code
_entity_poly.pdbx_strand_id
1 'polypeptide(L)'
;MKNIYQIKEGITIMKNVVIIGAGPAGLTAAYELLQRAPKEYSITILEESNAIGGISKTVKYKNNRMDIGGHRFFSKDQQVMDWWQKMMPRQGKPSFDDIKLHREKKLAAGGPDPEKTDRVMLVRNRVSRIYYKHKFFD
;
A
#
# COMPACT_ATOMS: atom_id res chain seq x y z
N MET A 1 -36.05 -42.23 27.74
CA MET A 1 -35.89 -41.35 26.55
C MET A 1 -34.76 -40.38 26.82
N LYS A 2 -33.63 -40.55 26.16
CA LYS A 2 -32.47 -39.63 26.29
C LYS A 2 -32.62 -38.52 25.24
N ASN A 3 -32.82 -37.27 25.70
CA ASN A 3 -32.82 -36.12 24.84
C ASN A 3 -31.39 -35.84 24.38
N ILE A 4 -31.12 -36.10 23.10
CA ILE A 4 -29.88 -35.73 22.45
C ILE A 4 -30.09 -34.30 21.96
N TYR A 5 -29.51 -33.32 22.66
CA TYR A 5 -29.38 -31.95 22.15
C TYR A 5 -28.21 -31.92 21.21
N GLN A 6 -28.48 -31.95 19.90
CA GLN A 6 -27.48 -31.57 18.89
C GLN A 6 -27.34 -30.04 18.91
N ILE A 7 -26.20 -29.57 19.40
CA ILE A 7 -25.78 -28.21 19.21
C ILE A 7 -25.42 -28.11 17.72
N LYS A 8 -26.30 -27.53 16.90
CA LYS A 8 -25.94 -27.10 15.54
C LYS A 8 -24.89 -26.02 15.73
N GLU A 9 -23.65 -26.31 15.37
CA GLU A 9 -22.65 -25.26 15.13
C GLU A 9 -23.27 -24.24 14.17
N GLY A 10 -23.33 -22.98 14.62
CA GLY A 10 -24.01 -21.95 13.87
C GLY A 10 -23.41 -21.82 12.48
N ILE A 11 -24.25 -21.95 11.48
CA ILE A 11 -23.89 -21.63 10.08
C ILE A 11 -23.52 -20.14 10.09
N THR A 12 -22.25 -19.83 10.03
CA THR A 12 -21.79 -18.44 9.87
C THR A 12 -22.17 -18.03 8.44
N ILE A 13 -23.25 -17.27 8.33
CA ILE A 13 -23.67 -16.70 7.03
C ILE A 13 -22.68 -15.59 6.71
N MET A 14 -21.82 -15.82 5.73
CA MET A 14 -20.92 -14.80 5.24
C MET A 14 -21.72 -13.66 4.59
N LYS A 15 -21.43 -12.43 5.00
CA LYS A 15 -22.03 -11.23 4.40
C LYS A 15 -21.30 -10.91 3.09
N ASN A 16 -22.04 -10.74 2.01
CA ASN A 16 -21.45 -10.31 0.75
C ASN A 16 -21.23 -8.80 0.74
N VAL A 17 -20.01 -8.37 0.45
CA VAL A 17 -19.64 -6.97 0.32
C VAL A 17 -19.14 -6.73 -1.09
N VAL A 18 -19.71 -5.75 -1.77
CA VAL A 18 -19.26 -5.30 -3.08
C VAL A 18 -18.60 -3.92 -2.92
N ILE A 19 -17.36 -3.80 -3.37
CA ILE A 19 -16.61 -2.55 -3.36
C ILE A 19 -16.43 -2.11 -4.81
N ILE A 20 -16.83 -0.89 -5.12
CA ILE A 20 -16.68 -0.30 -6.45
C ILE A 20 -15.42 0.55 -6.47
N GLY A 21 -14.46 0.16 -7.31
CA GLY A 21 -13.15 0.79 -7.45
C GLY A 21 -12.04 0.09 -6.67
N ALA A 22 -10.99 -0.34 -7.38
CA ALA A 22 -9.77 -0.92 -6.82
C ALA A 22 -8.64 0.11 -6.65
N GLY A 23 -8.99 1.34 -6.30
CA GLY A 23 -8.04 2.37 -5.86
C GLY A 23 -7.64 2.18 -4.39
N PRO A 24 -6.80 3.08 -3.82
CA PRO A 24 -6.31 2.97 -2.46
C PRO A 24 -7.42 2.80 -1.42
N ALA A 25 -8.53 3.54 -1.55
CA ALA A 25 -9.64 3.47 -0.61
C ALA A 25 -10.34 2.10 -0.64
N GLY A 26 -10.69 1.59 -1.83
CA GLY A 26 -11.37 0.30 -1.97
C GLY A 26 -10.50 -0.87 -1.52
N LEU A 27 -9.22 -0.86 -1.89
CA LEU A 27 -8.27 -1.90 -1.48
C LEU A 27 -8.03 -1.88 0.04
N THR A 28 -7.94 -0.70 0.65
CA THR A 28 -7.80 -0.56 2.11
C THR A 28 -9.04 -1.05 2.84
N ALA A 29 -10.24 -0.69 2.36
CA ALA A 29 -11.49 -1.16 2.94
C ALA A 29 -11.61 -2.69 2.90
N ALA A 30 -11.30 -3.30 1.76
CA ALA A 30 -11.28 -4.76 1.62
C ALA A 30 -10.28 -5.41 2.58
N TYR A 31 -9.07 -4.89 2.62
CA TYR A 31 -8.02 -5.39 3.51
C TYR A 31 -8.44 -5.34 4.97
N GLU A 32 -8.95 -4.20 5.45
CA GLU A 32 -9.36 -4.02 6.84
C GLU A 32 -10.53 -4.93 7.22
N LEU A 33 -11.51 -5.11 6.35
CA LEU A 33 -12.61 -6.05 6.60
C LEU A 33 -12.10 -7.48 6.75
N LEU A 34 -11.23 -7.93 5.84
CA LEU A 34 -10.63 -9.27 5.89
C LEU A 34 -9.72 -9.48 7.10
N GLN A 35 -9.04 -8.44 7.58
CA GLN A 35 -8.21 -8.55 8.77
C GLN A 35 -9.03 -8.60 10.06
N ARG A 36 -10.11 -7.79 10.16
CA ARG A 36 -10.92 -7.69 11.38
C ARG A 36 -11.91 -8.83 11.54
N ALA A 37 -12.45 -9.34 10.43
CA ALA A 37 -13.46 -10.39 10.47
C ALA A 37 -13.35 -11.35 9.26
N PRO A 38 -12.26 -12.14 9.16
CA PRO A 38 -11.93 -12.92 7.96
C PRO A 38 -12.95 -14.01 7.62
N LYS A 39 -13.81 -14.40 8.56
CA LYS A 39 -14.85 -15.44 8.36
C LYS A 39 -16.26 -14.87 8.20
N GLU A 40 -16.42 -13.55 8.29
CA GLU A 40 -17.74 -12.91 8.24
C GLU A 40 -18.08 -12.32 6.88
N TYR A 41 -17.07 -12.03 6.04
CA TYR A 41 -17.24 -11.31 4.80
C TYR A 41 -16.69 -12.06 3.60
N SER A 42 -17.50 -12.10 2.54
CA SER A 42 -17.08 -12.41 1.16
C SER A 42 -16.99 -11.10 0.39
N ILE A 43 -15.80 -10.73 -0.07
CA ILE A 43 -15.56 -9.41 -0.66
C ILE A 43 -15.33 -9.55 -2.16
N THR A 44 -16.09 -8.78 -2.93
CA THR A 44 -15.90 -8.61 -4.36
C THR A 44 -15.53 -7.17 -4.65
N ILE A 45 -14.42 -6.94 -5.37
CA ILE A 45 -14.03 -5.61 -5.81
C ILE A 45 -14.26 -5.52 -7.33
N LEU A 46 -15.02 -4.50 -7.75
CA LEU A 46 -15.25 -4.19 -9.16
C LEU A 46 -14.36 -3.03 -9.56
N GLU A 47 -13.58 -3.21 -10.61
CA GLU A 47 -12.68 -2.17 -11.17
C GLU A 47 -13.00 -1.99 -12.65
N GLU A 48 -13.17 -0.74 -13.08
CA GLU A 48 -13.49 -0.38 -14.46
C GLU A 48 -12.30 -0.57 -15.40
N SER A 49 -11.11 -0.26 -14.92
CA SER A 49 -9.89 -0.34 -15.71
C SER A 49 -9.26 -1.75 -15.68
N ASN A 50 -8.30 -1.98 -16.55
CA ASN A 50 -7.55 -3.24 -16.61
C ASN A 50 -6.44 -3.36 -15.55
N ALA A 51 -6.35 -2.42 -14.61
CA ALA A 51 -5.32 -2.40 -13.58
C ALA A 51 -5.82 -1.80 -12.28
N ILE A 52 -5.41 -2.40 -11.16
CA ILE A 52 -5.69 -1.86 -9.82
C ILE A 52 -4.76 -0.69 -9.48
N GLY A 53 -5.10 0.06 -8.42
CA GLY A 53 -4.27 1.13 -7.86
C GLY A 53 -4.87 2.53 -8.01
N GLY A 54 -5.82 2.75 -8.93
CA GLY A 54 -6.45 4.05 -9.11
C GLY A 54 -5.42 5.18 -9.30
N ILE A 55 -5.53 6.23 -8.50
CA ILE A 55 -4.58 7.38 -8.53
C ILE A 55 -3.15 7.00 -8.10
N SER A 56 -2.97 5.89 -7.39
CA SER A 56 -1.65 5.39 -6.98
C SER A 56 -1.04 4.40 -7.97
N LYS A 57 -1.65 4.24 -9.15
CA LYS A 57 -1.17 3.33 -10.18
C LYS A 57 0.16 3.79 -10.76
N THR A 58 1.10 2.85 -10.86
CA THR A 58 2.35 3.03 -11.59
C THR A 58 2.17 2.53 -13.03
N VAL A 59 2.48 3.36 -14.00
CA VAL A 59 2.50 3.00 -15.41
C VAL A 59 3.92 2.72 -15.88
N LYS A 60 4.05 1.82 -16.84
CA LYS A 60 5.34 1.48 -17.45
C LYS A 60 5.36 1.94 -18.91
N TYR A 61 6.36 2.74 -19.24
CA TYR A 61 6.58 3.22 -20.60
C TYR A 61 8.06 3.16 -20.96
N LYS A 62 8.41 2.49 -22.04
CA LYS A 62 9.81 2.30 -22.51
C LYS A 62 10.77 1.91 -21.38
N ASN A 63 10.40 0.90 -20.61
CA ASN A 63 11.12 0.40 -19.43
C ASN A 63 11.23 1.36 -18.22
N ASN A 64 10.69 2.56 -18.30
CA ASN A 64 10.59 3.49 -17.19
C ASN A 64 9.28 3.28 -16.45
N ARG A 65 9.30 3.40 -15.12
CA ARG A 65 8.13 3.36 -14.26
C ARG A 65 7.80 4.78 -13.82
N MET A 66 6.52 5.16 -13.91
CA MET A 66 6.03 6.47 -13.51
C MET A 66 4.73 6.31 -12.75
N ASP A 67 4.65 6.92 -11.60
CA ASP A 67 3.39 7.02 -10.87
C ASP A 67 2.54 8.14 -11.46
N ILE A 68 1.27 7.88 -11.71
CA ILE A 68 0.36 8.87 -12.29
C ILE A 68 -0.18 9.85 -11.25
N GLY A 69 -0.09 9.52 -9.98
CA GLY A 69 -0.48 10.37 -8.86
C GLY A 69 0.69 10.79 -7.99
N GLY A 70 0.41 11.23 -6.79
CA GLY A 70 1.42 11.54 -5.79
C GLY A 70 2.21 10.29 -5.38
N HIS A 71 3.50 10.26 -5.65
CA HIS A 71 4.40 9.14 -5.36
C HIS A 71 5.15 9.29 -4.02
N ARG A 72 4.74 10.26 -3.20
CA ARG A 72 5.28 10.44 -1.85
C ARG A 72 4.23 10.14 -0.81
N PHE A 73 4.59 9.26 0.09
CA PHE A 73 3.79 9.04 1.27
C PHE A 73 4.24 9.99 2.39
N PHE A 74 3.28 10.69 2.96
CA PHE A 74 3.43 11.52 4.15
C PHE A 74 2.11 11.57 4.90
N SER A 75 2.14 11.34 6.20
CA SER A 75 1.00 11.57 7.09
C SER A 75 1.47 12.17 8.41
N LYS A 76 0.64 13.00 9.02
CA LYS A 76 0.81 13.46 10.42
C LYS A 76 0.15 12.50 11.41
N ASP A 77 -0.70 11.61 10.93
CA ASP A 77 -1.39 10.63 11.74
C ASP A 77 -0.50 9.40 11.95
N GLN A 78 -0.21 9.09 13.21
CA GLN A 78 0.66 7.98 13.58
C GLN A 78 0.04 6.62 13.24
N GLN A 79 -1.27 6.45 13.35
CA GLN A 79 -1.94 5.19 13.00
C GLN A 79 -1.79 4.89 11.50
N VAL A 80 -1.92 5.93 10.66
CA VAL A 80 -1.70 5.81 9.22
C VAL A 80 -0.24 5.50 8.91
N MET A 81 0.72 6.11 9.62
CA MET A 81 2.15 5.82 9.47
C MET A 81 2.46 4.35 9.83
N ASP A 82 1.93 3.86 10.93
CA ASP A 82 2.14 2.50 11.40
C ASP A 82 1.51 1.48 10.45
N TRP A 83 0.31 1.77 9.96
CA TRP A 83 -0.36 0.95 8.95
C TRP A 83 0.48 0.83 7.68
N TRP A 84 1.00 1.94 7.17
CA TRP A 84 1.87 1.93 5.99
C TRP A 84 3.16 1.15 6.21
N GLN A 85 3.79 1.29 7.38
CA GLN A 85 4.99 0.52 7.70
C GLN A 85 4.73 -0.98 7.79
N LYS A 86 3.53 -1.38 8.19
CA LYS A 86 3.09 -2.79 8.15
C LYS A 86 2.97 -3.31 6.72
N MET A 87 2.47 -2.49 5.78
CA MET A 87 2.33 -2.84 4.37
C MET A 87 3.67 -2.80 3.63
N MET A 88 4.41 -1.70 3.79
CA MET A 88 5.71 -1.45 3.18
C MET A 88 6.67 -0.86 4.21
N PRO A 89 7.49 -1.69 4.86
CA PRO A 89 8.46 -1.20 5.86
C PRO A 89 9.52 -0.32 5.20
N ARG A 90 10.02 0.66 5.96
CA ARG A 90 11.10 1.55 5.51
C ARG A 90 12.40 0.81 5.34
N GLN A 91 13.21 1.22 4.34
CA GLN A 91 14.51 0.64 4.07
C GLN A 91 15.44 0.69 5.31
N GLY A 92 16.10 -0.42 5.56
CA GLY A 92 17.11 -0.57 6.63
C GLY A 92 18.53 -0.54 6.11
N LYS A 93 18.71 -0.58 4.78
CA LYS A 93 20.01 -0.45 4.12
C LYS A 93 19.96 0.57 3.00
N PRO A 94 21.12 1.15 2.61
CA PRO A 94 21.18 2.03 1.44
C PRO A 94 20.82 1.25 0.17
N SER A 95 20.08 1.88 -0.75
CA SER A 95 19.91 1.35 -2.08
C SER A 95 21.14 1.56 -2.95
N PHE A 96 21.25 0.87 -4.07
CA PHE A 96 22.32 1.07 -5.04
C PHE A 96 22.51 2.55 -5.40
N ASP A 97 21.42 3.27 -5.68
CA ASP A 97 21.45 4.70 -5.96
C ASP A 97 21.93 5.53 -4.78
N ASP A 98 21.62 5.14 -3.55
CA ASP A 98 22.07 5.86 -2.36
C ASP A 98 23.59 5.77 -2.22
N ILE A 99 24.15 4.60 -2.50
CA ILE A 99 25.61 4.37 -2.48
C ILE A 99 26.27 5.14 -3.63
N LYS A 100 25.75 4.97 -4.86
CA LYS A 100 26.32 5.58 -6.07
C LYS A 100 26.31 7.11 -6.05
N LEU A 101 25.29 7.69 -5.43
CA LEU A 101 25.09 9.15 -5.37
C LEU A 101 25.48 9.74 -4.01
N HIS A 102 26.17 8.96 -3.16
CA HIS A 102 26.64 9.37 -1.83
C HIS A 102 25.54 10.03 -0.99
N ARG A 103 24.34 9.42 -0.98
CA ARG A 103 23.19 9.95 -0.24
C ARG A 103 23.17 9.42 1.20
N GLU A 104 23.37 10.29 2.14
CA GLU A 104 23.17 10.00 3.55
C GLU A 104 21.70 10.14 3.94
N LYS A 105 21.18 9.21 4.72
CA LYS A 105 19.79 9.22 5.20
C LYS A 105 19.61 8.39 6.46
N LYS A 106 18.56 8.72 7.21
CA LYS A 106 18.18 7.96 8.40
C LYS A 106 17.47 6.66 7.97
N LEU A 107 18.18 5.54 8.10
CA LEU A 107 17.68 4.21 7.83
C LEU A 107 16.89 3.66 9.02
N ALA A 108 15.97 2.73 8.75
CA ALA A 108 15.20 2.04 9.78
C ALA A 108 15.99 0.87 10.34
N ALA A 109 16.18 0.81 11.66
CA ALA A 109 16.81 -0.33 12.30
C ALA A 109 16.00 -1.62 12.01
N GLY A 110 16.68 -2.67 11.54
CA GLY A 110 16.00 -3.92 11.17
C GLY A 110 15.12 -3.86 9.92
N GLY A 111 15.09 -2.75 9.22
CA GLY A 111 14.32 -2.62 7.96
C GLY A 111 14.92 -3.46 6.83
N PRO A 112 14.11 -3.73 5.78
CA PRO A 112 14.52 -4.55 4.65
C PRO A 112 15.62 -3.90 3.81
N ASP A 113 16.36 -4.74 3.10
CA ASP A 113 17.36 -4.35 2.12
C ASP A 113 16.65 -4.12 0.77
N PRO A 114 16.65 -2.90 0.21
CA PRO A 114 15.96 -2.58 -1.04
C PRO A 114 16.53 -3.30 -2.26
N GLU A 115 17.75 -3.81 -2.18
CA GLU A 115 18.35 -4.59 -3.26
C GLU A 115 17.92 -6.07 -3.23
N LYS A 116 17.22 -6.49 -2.16
CA LYS A 116 16.77 -7.87 -1.96
C LYS A 116 15.27 -8.06 -2.01
N THR A 117 14.49 -6.99 -1.89
CA THR A 117 13.03 -7.05 -1.89
C THR A 117 12.41 -5.78 -2.44
N ASP A 118 11.33 -5.96 -3.21
CA ASP A 118 10.49 -4.86 -3.70
C ASP A 118 9.50 -4.36 -2.62
N ARG A 119 9.29 -5.15 -1.56
CA ARG A 119 8.41 -4.75 -0.44
C ARG A 119 9.16 -3.85 0.53
N VAL A 120 9.50 -2.66 0.07
CA VAL A 120 10.27 -1.68 0.83
C VAL A 120 9.90 -0.27 0.43
N MET A 121 9.74 0.61 1.43
CA MET A 121 9.57 2.03 1.20
C MET A 121 10.92 2.72 1.25
N LEU A 122 11.33 3.32 0.13
CA LEU A 122 12.59 4.04 0.03
C LEU A 122 12.47 5.43 0.66
N VAL A 123 13.45 5.80 1.47
CA VAL A 123 13.59 7.16 1.98
C VAL A 123 14.25 8.01 0.90
N ARG A 124 13.57 9.06 0.44
CA ARG A 124 14.07 9.96 -0.60
C ARG A 124 14.04 11.41 -0.12
N ASN A 125 15.10 12.14 -0.38
CA ASN A 125 15.14 13.59 -0.16
C ASN A 125 14.22 14.26 -1.18
N ARG A 126 13.53 15.30 -0.74
CA ARG A 126 12.67 16.07 -1.63
C ARG A 126 13.52 17.02 -2.45
N VAL A 127 13.48 16.85 -3.77
CA VAL A 127 13.86 17.88 -4.73
C VAL A 127 12.59 18.23 -5.49
N SER A 128 12.03 19.40 -5.26
CA SER A 128 10.83 19.86 -5.95
C SER A 128 11.18 21.10 -6.76
N ARG A 129 10.83 21.09 -8.02
CA ARG A 129 10.96 22.23 -8.90
C ARG A 129 9.63 22.49 -9.57
N ILE A 130 9.24 23.75 -9.62
CA ILE A 130 8.05 24.18 -10.34
C ILE A 130 8.50 24.77 -11.66
N TYR A 131 8.00 24.20 -12.78
CA TYR A 131 8.22 24.78 -14.10
C TYR A 131 7.02 25.64 -14.46
N TYR A 132 7.24 26.94 -14.60
CA TYR A 132 6.19 27.89 -14.95
C TYR A 132 6.76 28.99 -15.84
N LYS A 133 6.04 29.35 -16.93
CA LYS A 133 6.45 30.39 -17.90
C LYS A 133 7.90 30.23 -18.38
N HIS A 134 8.28 28.99 -18.78
CA HIS A 134 9.62 28.65 -19.27
C HIS A 134 10.77 28.86 -18.26
N LYS A 135 10.45 28.91 -16.96
CA LYS A 135 11.44 29.03 -15.87
C LYS A 135 11.21 27.97 -14.80
N PHE A 136 12.30 27.51 -14.17
CA PHE A 136 12.27 26.68 -12.98
C PHE A 136 12.32 27.57 -11.73
N PHE A 137 11.52 27.22 -10.76
CA PHE A 137 11.49 27.79 -9.42
C PHE A 137 11.82 26.67 -8.42
N ASP A 138 12.80 26.89 -7.56
CA ASP A 138 13.26 25.97 -6.50
C ASP A 138 12.47 26.22 -5.21
#